data_2fb904fd8973aa6cbcbdea1be93e3d12
#
_entry.id   2fb904fd8973aa6cbcbdea1be93e3d12
#
_cell.length_a   1.000
_cell.length_b   1.000
_cell.length_c   1.000
_cell.angle_alpha   90.00
_cell.angle_beta   90.00
_cell.angle_gamma   90.00
#
_symmetry.space_group_name_H-M   'P 1'
#
loop_
_entity.id
_entity.type
_entity.pdbx_description
1 polymer ?
#
loop_
_entity_poly.entity_id
_entity_poly.type
_entity_poly.pdbx_seq_one_letter_code
_entity_poly.pdbx_strand_id
1 'polypeptide(L)'
;EAIGDELTYSWIKGVKPAANGATTVEFLPASRQIRTSGAATAVNAEDGQTGTRKATTYKEFQAMQAKFNKDNVNKQNRYAMLESYMQQEFLDSLSANQMAAFQASADLANGVVGKFAGFTILERSSVLALSSAGVFRLPGEALEATDNLASIFWQKDSVTKALGDTKLFQDMDNPLYYGDIHSGLVKMGGRCRREDWKGVGLIVQAPTA
;
A
#
# COMPACT_ATOMS: atom_id res chain seq x y z
N GLU A 1 -2.10 -7.44 11.52
CA GLU A 1 -2.37 -7.21 10.09
C GLU A 1 -3.28 -5.99 9.92
N ALA A 2 -4.49 -5.98 10.45
CA ALA A 2 -5.45 -4.86 10.37
C ALA A 2 -4.86 -3.48 10.74
N ILE A 3 -4.00 -3.42 11.77
CA ILE A 3 -3.33 -2.17 12.19
C ILE A 3 -2.44 -1.60 11.08
N GLY A 4 -1.74 -2.46 10.35
CA GLY A 4 -0.87 -2.03 9.24
C GLY A 4 -1.67 -1.54 8.04
N ASP A 5 -2.81 -2.14 7.76
CA ASP A 5 -3.69 -1.78 6.65
C ASP A 5 -4.32 -0.41 6.88
N GLU A 6 -4.82 -0.16 8.08
CA GLU A 6 -5.33 1.14 8.48
C GLU A 6 -4.26 2.24 8.40
N LEU A 7 -3.01 1.92 8.75
CA LEU A 7 -1.92 2.89 8.67
C LEU A 7 -1.60 3.24 7.21
N THR A 8 -1.47 2.25 6.33
CA THR A 8 -1.21 2.49 4.90
C THR A 8 -2.35 3.25 4.24
N TYR A 9 -3.59 2.91 4.58
CA TYR A 9 -4.77 3.65 4.13
C TYR A 9 -4.78 5.10 4.61
N SER A 10 -4.38 5.34 5.86
CA SER A 10 -4.31 6.70 6.41
C SER A 10 -3.28 7.59 5.71
N TRP A 11 -2.22 7.02 5.12
CA TRP A 11 -1.21 7.78 4.38
C TRP A 11 -1.68 8.26 3.01
N ILE A 12 -2.71 7.63 2.44
CA ILE A 12 -3.32 8.04 1.17
C ILE A 12 -4.54 8.91 1.35
N LYS A 13 -5.04 9.06 2.59
CA LYS A 13 -6.20 9.85 2.97
C LYS A 13 -5.75 11.15 3.64
N GLY A 14 -6.17 12.26 3.09
CA GLY A 14 -5.95 13.59 3.66
C GLY A 14 -7.27 14.23 4.10
N VAL A 15 -7.20 15.10 5.08
CA VAL A 15 -8.33 15.92 5.53
C VAL A 15 -7.92 17.38 5.37
N LYS A 16 -8.67 18.14 4.56
CA LYS A 16 -8.47 19.57 4.41
C LYS A 16 -9.63 20.34 5.02
N PRO A 17 -9.36 21.37 5.83
CA PRO A 17 -10.40 22.29 6.24
C PRO A 17 -10.83 23.13 5.04
N ALA A 18 -12.11 23.18 4.76
CA ALA A 18 -12.67 24.10 3.79
C ALA A 18 -12.84 25.50 4.39
N ALA A 19 -12.91 26.52 3.55
CA ALA A 19 -13.03 27.92 3.97
C ALA A 19 -14.30 28.20 4.81
N ASN A 20 -15.32 27.36 4.69
CA ASN A 20 -16.56 27.44 5.46
C ASN A 20 -16.54 26.64 6.78
N GLY A 21 -15.37 26.16 7.20
CA GLY A 21 -15.22 25.34 8.41
C GLY A 21 -15.60 23.85 8.26
N ALA A 22 -16.13 23.45 7.10
CA ALA A 22 -16.33 22.03 6.81
C ALA A 22 -14.99 21.32 6.57
N THR A 23 -14.94 20.03 6.83
CA THR A 23 -13.77 19.20 6.51
C THR A 23 -14.07 18.39 5.25
N THR A 24 -13.20 18.50 4.25
CA THR A 24 -13.23 17.64 3.06
C THR A 24 -12.20 16.54 3.18
N VAL A 25 -12.60 15.31 2.84
CA VAL A 25 -11.68 14.17 2.72
C VAL A 25 -11.15 14.16 1.30
N GLU A 26 -9.83 14.20 1.17
CA GLU A 26 -9.14 14.04 -0.11
C GLU A 26 -8.33 12.76 -0.09
N PHE A 27 -8.23 12.13 -1.23
CA PHE A 27 -7.37 10.97 -1.44
C PHE A 27 -6.20 11.32 -2.34
N LEU A 28 -5.18 10.46 -2.32
CA LEU A 28 -4.02 10.58 -3.18
C LEU A 28 -4.44 10.79 -4.64
N PRO A 29 -4.06 11.91 -5.27
CA PRO A 29 -4.52 12.25 -6.62
C PRO A 29 -4.00 11.27 -7.68
N ALA A 30 -4.73 11.12 -8.78
CA ALA A 30 -4.34 10.27 -9.91
C ALA A 30 -2.94 10.62 -10.47
N SER A 31 -2.52 11.89 -10.33
CA SER A 31 -1.17 12.32 -10.70
C SER A 31 -0.06 11.63 -9.90
N ARG A 32 -0.36 11.02 -8.76
CA ARG A 32 0.55 10.25 -7.90
C ARG A 32 0.41 8.74 -8.09
N GLN A 33 -0.47 8.32 -8.98
CA GLN A 33 -0.67 6.92 -9.33
C GLN A 33 0.04 6.60 -10.64
N ILE A 34 0.67 5.45 -10.72
CA ILE A 34 1.23 4.88 -11.94
C ILE A 34 0.45 3.62 -12.24
N ARG A 35 -0.08 3.51 -13.45
CA ARG A 35 -0.79 2.32 -13.90
C ARG A 35 0.19 1.31 -14.45
N THR A 36 -0.05 0.03 -14.15
CA THR A 36 0.76 -1.07 -14.69
C THR A 36 0.68 -1.13 -16.21
N SER A 37 1.77 -1.50 -16.86
CA SER A 37 1.90 -1.45 -18.33
C SER A 37 2.40 -2.76 -18.95
N GLY A 38 2.59 -3.80 -18.16
CA GLY A 38 3.07 -5.11 -18.62
C GLY A 38 2.06 -5.86 -19.50
N ALA A 39 2.35 -7.13 -19.77
CA ALA A 39 1.45 -8.02 -20.50
C ALA A 39 0.15 -8.23 -19.73
N ALA A 40 -0.91 -8.59 -20.44
CA ALA A 40 -2.17 -8.97 -19.82
C ALA A 40 -2.01 -10.29 -19.07
N THR A 41 -2.32 -10.28 -17.78
CA THR A 41 -2.26 -11.46 -16.90
C THR A 41 -3.62 -11.66 -16.26
N ALA A 42 -4.05 -12.92 -16.12
CA ALA A 42 -5.27 -13.24 -15.39
C ALA A 42 -5.11 -12.81 -13.92
N VAL A 43 -6.15 -12.21 -13.36
CA VAL A 43 -6.18 -11.91 -11.93
C VAL A 43 -6.35 -13.18 -11.12
N ASN A 44 -5.93 -13.16 -9.86
CA ASN A 44 -6.15 -14.29 -8.99
C ASN A 44 -7.60 -14.33 -8.50
N ALA A 45 -8.27 -15.44 -8.74
CA ALA A 45 -9.65 -15.63 -8.33
C ALA A 45 -9.84 -15.71 -6.80
N GLU A 46 -8.78 -15.99 -6.04
CA GLU A 46 -8.82 -16.05 -4.57
C GLU A 46 -9.21 -14.72 -3.94
N ASP A 47 -8.85 -13.61 -4.60
CA ASP A 47 -9.20 -12.25 -4.12
C ASP A 47 -10.59 -11.78 -4.58
N GLY A 48 -11.37 -12.64 -5.27
CA GLY A 48 -12.68 -12.29 -5.78
C GLY A 48 -12.67 -11.45 -7.07
N GLN A 49 -11.50 -11.11 -7.59
CA GLN A 49 -11.36 -10.39 -8.85
C GLN A 49 -11.65 -11.31 -10.05
N THR A 50 -12.03 -10.71 -11.18
CA THR A 50 -12.24 -11.43 -12.44
C THR A 50 -11.61 -10.68 -13.62
N GLY A 51 -11.37 -11.43 -14.71
CA GLY A 51 -10.82 -10.88 -15.95
C GLY A 51 -9.30 -10.84 -15.96
N THR A 52 -8.74 -9.87 -16.66
CA THR A 52 -7.30 -9.70 -16.82
C THR A 52 -6.88 -8.28 -16.44
N ARG A 53 -5.65 -8.15 -15.95
CA ARG A 53 -5.00 -6.87 -15.63
C ARG A 53 -3.64 -6.83 -16.30
N LYS A 54 -3.10 -5.64 -16.48
CA LYS A 54 -1.72 -5.49 -16.94
C LYS A 54 -0.77 -5.79 -15.80
N ALA A 55 0.20 -6.66 -16.06
CA ALA A 55 1.19 -7.08 -15.08
C ALA A 55 2.07 -5.91 -14.61
N THR A 56 2.52 -6.00 -13.38
CA THR A 56 3.49 -5.09 -12.78
C THR A 56 4.89 -5.38 -13.34
N THR A 57 5.62 -4.35 -13.76
CA THR A 57 6.96 -4.51 -14.31
C THR A 57 7.96 -3.59 -13.60
N TYR A 58 9.26 -3.85 -13.81
CA TYR A 58 10.33 -2.99 -13.26
C TYR A 58 10.26 -1.53 -13.77
N LYS A 59 9.57 -1.28 -14.89
CA LYS A 59 9.45 0.05 -15.49
C LYS A 59 8.63 1.01 -14.62
N GLU A 60 7.59 0.52 -13.97
CA GLU A 60 6.77 1.31 -13.05
C GLU A 60 7.59 1.77 -11.83
N PHE A 61 8.49 0.91 -11.34
CA PHE A 61 9.41 1.28 -10.25
C PHE A 61 10.39 2.37 -10.66
N GLN A 62 10.95 2.27 -11.87
CA GLN A 62 11.82 3.31 -12.41
C GLN A 62 11.05 4.62 -12.62
N ALA A 63 9.81 4.56 -13.10
CA ALA A 63 8.95 5.73 -13.26
C ALA A 63 8.62 6.38 -11.91
N MET A 64 8.36 5.57 -10.86
CA MET A 64 8.14 6.07 -9.51
C MET A 64 9.40 6.72 -8.93
N GLN A 65 10.58 6.11 -9.14
CA GLN A 65 11.86 6.69 -8.74
C GLN A 65 12.09 8.05 -9.42
N ALA A 66 11.88 8.13 -10.73
CA ALA A 66 12.03 9.36 -11.48
C ALA A 66 11.10 10.46 -10.96
N LYS A 67 9.86 10.11 -10.63
CA LYS A 67 8.87 11.01 -10.05
C LYS A 67 9.30 11.55 -8.70
N PHE A 68 9.76 10.68 -7.79
CA PHE A 68 10.28 11.09 -6.48
C PHE A 68 11.52 11.98 -6.61
N ASN A 69 12.40 11.68 -7.58
CA ASN A 69 13.59 12.49 -7.84
C ASN A 69 13.23 13.87 -8.40
N LYS A 70 12.25 13.95 -9.32
CA LYS A 70 11.75 15.23 -9.86
C LYS A 70 11.11 16.09 -8.78
N ASP A 71 10.49 15.46 -7.79
CA ASP A 71 9.86 16.15 -6.64
C ASP A 71 10.87 16.54 -5.53
N ASN A 72 12.16 16.29 -5.73
CA ASN A 72 13.23 16.50 -4.74
C ASN A 72 12.97 15.78 -3.41
N VAL A 73 12.33 14.61 -3.45
CA VAL A 73 12.15 13.76 -2.27
C VAL A 73 13.49 13.12 -1.90
N ASN A 74 13.81 13.09 -0.60
CA ASN A 74 15.05 12.47 -0.13
C ASN A 74 15.21 11.05 -0.69
N LYS A 75 16.42 10.72 -1.15
CA LYS A 75 16.75 9.40 -1.72
C LYS A 75 16.91 8.30 -0.65
N GLN A 76 17.14 8.70 0.60
CA GLN A 76 17.28 7.77 1.71
C GLN A 76 15.92 7.36 2.28
N ASN A 77 15.84 6.15 2.82
CA ASN A 77 14.67 5.64 3.53
C ASN A 77 13.39 5.67 2.68
N ARG A 78 13.51 5.27 1.41
CA ARG A 78 12.37 5.04 0.53
C ARG A 78 11.94 3.58 0.64
N TYR A 79 10.67 3.36 0.80
CA TYR A 79 10.07 2.05 0.97
C TYR A 79 8.99 1.83 -0.08
N ALA A 80 8.79 0.57 -0.42
CA ALA A 80 7.68 0.11 -1.23
C ALA A 80 7.05 -1.10 -0.53
N MET A 81 5.75 -1.10 -0.37
CA MET A 81 5.01 -2.26 0.11
C MET A 81 4.19 -2.79 -1.05
N LEU A 82 4.53 -3.99 -1.47
CA LEU A 82 3.90 -4.65 -2.60
C LEU A 82 2.86 -5.66 -2.11
N GLU A 83 1.79 -5.73 -2.84
CA GLU A 83 0.87 -6.85 -2.75
C GLU A 83 1.53 -8.09 -3.37
N SER A 84 1.24 -9.29 -2.83
CA SER A 84 1.97 -10.52 -3.15
C SER A 84 1.96 -10.90 -4.63
N TYR A 85 0.82 -10.76 -5.31
CA TYR A 85 0.74 -11.06 -6.75
C TYR A 85 1.44 -10.03 -7.61
N MET A 86 1.31 -8.74 -7.27
CA MET A 86 2.04 -7.66 -7.94
C MET A 86 3.56 -7.81 -7.76
N GLN A 87 4.00 -8.37 -6.61
CA GLN A 87 5.39 -8.70 -6.38
C GLN A 87 5.87 -9.85 -7.27
N GLN A 88 5.09 -10.93 -7.37
CA GLN A 88 5.40 -12.04 -8.26
C GLN A 88 5.55 -11.57 -9.71
N GLU A 89 4.60 -10.79 -10.21
CA GLU A 89 4.66 -10.20 -11.55
C GLU A 89 5.91 -9.32 -11.75
N PHE A 90 6.25 -8.53 -10.74
CA PHE A 90 7.47 -7.72 -10.76
C PHE A 90 8.71 -8.60 -10.86
N LEU A 91 8.82 -9.68 -10.07
CA LEU A 91 9.95 -10.60 -10.12
C LEU A 91 10.07 -11.28 -11.48
N ASP A 92 8.96 -11.69 -12.06
CA ASP A 92 8.91 -12.30 -13.41
C ASP A 92 9.35 -11.33 -14.52
N SER A 93 9.24 -10.01 -14.28
CA SER A 93 9.69 -8.98 -15.22
C SER A 93 11.20 -8.74 -15.20
N LEU A 94 11.92 -9.23 -14.18
CA LEU A 94 13.35 -9.01 -14.01
C LEU A 94 14.18 -9.96 -14.87
N SER A 95 15.27 -9.45 -15.43
CA SER A 95 16.29 -10.33 -16.04
C SER A 95 17.05 -11.12 -14.96
N ALA A 96 17.70 -12.22 -15.34
CA ALA A 96 18.44 -13.05 -14.41
C ALA A 96 19.49 -12.27 -13.58
N ASN A 97 20.20 -11.33 -14.18
CA ASN A 97 21.18 -10.49 -13.48
C ASN A 97 20.52 -9.52 -12.50
N GLN A 98 19.38 -8.95 -12.88
CA GLN A 98 18.61 -8.07 -11.98
C GLN A 98 18.01 -8.84 -10.82
N MET A 99 17.50 -10.05 -11.06
CA MET A 99 16.99 -10.95 -10.03
C MET A 99 18.08 -11.31 -9.02
N ALA A 100 19.28 -11.70 -9.48
CA ALA A 100 20.40 -12.01 -8.60
C ALA A 100 20.80 -10.79 -7.74
N ALA A 101 20.88 -9.59 -8.32
CA ALA A 101 21.18 -8.36 -7.60
C ALA A 101 20.09 -8.01 -6.59
N PHE A 102 18.82 -8.23 -6.93
CA PHE A 102 17.67 -8.01 -6.05
C PHE A 102 17.72 -8.95 -4.85
N GLN A 103 17.90 -10.24 -5.07
CA GLN A 103 18.00 -11.26 -4.01
C GLN A 103 19.20 -11.04 -3.09
N ALA A 104 20.33 -10.59 -3.62
CA ALA A 104 21.51 -10.26 -2.83
C ALA A 104 21.28 -9.08 -1.87
N SER A 105 20.27 -8.27 -2.09
CA SER A 105 19.89 -7.13 -1.24
C SER A 105 18.80 -7.44 -0.22
N ALA A 106 18.31 -8.70 -0.17
CA ALA A 106 17.27 -9.12 0.74
C ALA A 106 17.75 -9.17 2.20
N ASP A 107 16.88 -8.81 3.10
CA ASP A 107 17.06 -8.94 4.55
C ASP A 107 15.78 -9.50 5.15
N LEU A 108 15.67 -10.82 5.08
CA LEU A 108 14.47 -11.55 5.49
C LEU A 108 14.19 -11.42 6.99
N ALA A 109 15.23 -11.21 7.81
CA ALA A 109 15.06 -11.01 9.25
C ALA A 109 14.25 -9.73 9.57
N ASN A 110 14.38 -8.71 8.71
CA ASN A 110 13.64 -7.44 8.81
C ASN A 110 12.44 -7.35 7.84
N GLY A 111 12.05 -8.46 7.21
CA GLY A 111 10.93 -8.51 6.26
C GLY A 111 11.20 -7.77 4.94
N VAL A 112 12.48 -7.51 4.63
CA VAL A 112 12.88 -6.87 3.37
C VAL A 112 13.12 -7.95 2.32
N VAL A 113 12.30 -7.97 1.29
CA VAL A 113 12.42 -8.93 0.17
C VAL A 113 13.58 -8.58 -0.75
N GLY A 114 13.89 -7.31 -0.88
CA GLY A 114 15.01 -6.81 -1.68
C GLY A 114 15.02 -5.29 -1.81
N LYS A 115 15.96 -4.78 -2.62
CA LYS A 115 16.05 -3.36 -2.95
C LYS A 115 16.07 -3.18 -4.46
N PHE A 116 15.21 -2.30 -4.97
CA PHE A 116 15.16 -1.98 -6.39
C PHE A 116 14.83 -0.50 -6.60
N ALA A 117 15.44 0.12 -7.62
CA ALA A 117 15.23 1.52 -7.98
C ALA A 117 15.30 2.50 -6.79
N GLY A 118 16.16 2.20 -5.80
CA GLY A 118 16.31 3.04 -4.59
C GLY A 118 15.21 2.88 -3.55
N PHE A 119 14.30 1.91 -3.72
CA PHE A 119 13.28 1.54 -2.73
C PHE A 119 13.66 0.24 -2.02
N THR A 120 13.42 0.19 -0.72
CA THR A 120 13.42 -1.03 0.08
C THR A 120 12.05 -1.67 -0.05
N ILE A 121 12.00 -2.91 -0.54
CA ILE A 121 10.76 -3.59 -0.89
C ILE A 121 10.32 -4.50 0.25
N LEU A 122 9.10 -4.32 0.68
CA LEU A 122 8.37 -5.12 1.66
C LEU A 122 7.20 -5.79 0.96
N GLU A 123 6.79 -6.96 1.42
CA GLU A 123 5.67 -7.70 0.88
C GLU A 123 4.55 -7.83 1.91
N ARG A 124 3.32 -7.80 1.42
CA ARG A 124 2.11 -8.13 2.19
C ARG A 124 1.07 -8.81 1.31
N SER A 125 0.24 -9.64 1.94
CA SER A 125 -0.87 -10.32 1.28
C SER A 125 -1.89 -9.36 0.67
N SER A 126 -2.14 -8.23 1.32
CA SER A 126 -3.02 -7.16 0.81
C SER A 126 -2.47 -5.81 1.24
N VAL A 127 -2.50 -4.82 0.37
CA VAL A 127 -2.02 -3.45 0.66
C VAL A 127 -3.15 -2.45 0.48
N LEU A 128 -3.57 -2.20 -0.74
CA LEU A 128 -4.63 -1.25 -1.09
C LEU A 128 -5.38 -1.76 -2.31
N ALA A 129 -6.64 -1.38 -2.44
CA ALA A 129 -7.42 -1.63 -3.63
C ALA A 129 -8.22 -0.40 -4.05
N LEU A 130 -8.46 -0.30 -5.35
CA LEU A 130 -9.27 0.75 -5.95
C LEU A 130 -10.37 0.11 -6.79
N SER A 131 -11.57 0.66 -6.70
CA SER A 131 -12.65 0.30 -7.61
C SER A 131 -12.30 0.67 -9.06
N SER A 132 -13.04 0.15 -10.01
CA SER A 132 -12.92 0.54 -11.42
C SER A 132 -13.10 2.06 -11.64
N ALA A 133 -13.87 2.71 -10.79
CA ALA A 133 -14.06 4.17 -10.77
C ALA A 133 -12.90 4.95 -10.12
N GLY A 134 -11.88 4.25 -9.57
CA GLY A 134 -10.74 4.87 -8.90
C GLY A 134 -10.99 5.30 -7.45
N VAL A 135 -12.05 4.78 -6.83
CA VAL A 135 -12.35 5.00 -5.40
C VAL A 135 -11.59 3.95 -4.57
N PHE A 136 -10.91 4.40 -3.52
CA PHE A 136 -10.20 3.49 -2.62
C PHE A 136 -11.17 2.67 -1.77
N ARG A 137 -10.91 1.37 -1.68
CA ARG A 137 -11.60 0.46 -0.77
C ARG A 137 -11.12 0.65 0.66
N LEU A 138 -12.02 0.43 1.62
CA LEU A 138 -11.65 0.44 3.03
C LEU A 138 -10.79 -0.79 3.38
N PRO A 139 -9.87 -0.67 4.36
CA PRO A 139 -9.13 -1.82 4.85
C PRO A 139 -10.07 -2.93 5.36
N GLY A 140 -9.83 -4.16 4.91
CA GLY A 140 -10.66 -5.31 5.27
C GLY A 140 -11.99 -5.43 4.50
N GLU A 141 -12.29 -4.51 3.60
CA GLU A 141 -13.43 -4.64 2.68
C GLU A 141 -13.15 -5.72 1.64
N ALA A 142 -14.13 -6.58 1.37
CA ALA A 142 -14.01 -7.59 0.32
C ALA A 142 -13.88 -6.93 -1.06
N LEU A 143 -13.00 -7.49 -1.89
CA LEU A 143 -12.80 -7.01 -3.25
C LEU A 143 -13.98 -7.37 -4.15
N GLU A 144 -14.33 -6.46 -5.05
CA GLU A 144 -15.27 -6.72 -6.14
C GLU A 144 -14.53 -7.21 -7.39
N ALA A 145 -15.27 -7.88 -8.26
CA ALA A 145 -14.74 -8.46 -9.49
C ALA A 145 -13.92 -7.50 -10.37
N THR A 146 -14.27 -6.20 -10.35
CA THR A 146 -13.65 -5.17 -11.19
C THR A 146 -12.60 -4.31 -10.46
N ASP A 147 -12.33 -4.60 -9.20
CA ASP A 147 -11.35 -3.83 -8.41
C ASP A 147 -9.91 -4.06 -8.91
N ASN A 148 -9.07 -3.09 -8.65
CA ASN A 148 -7.67 -3.11 -9.03
C ASN A 148 -6.80 -3.02 -7.79
N LEU A 149 -5.87 -3.95 -7.63
CA LEU A 149 -4.91 -3.94 -6.54
C LEU A 149 -3.91 -2.80 -6.70
N ALA A 150 -3.38 -2.33 -5.59
CA ALA A 150 -2.40 -1.27 -5.59
C ALA A 150 -1.32 -1.48 -4.53
N SER A 151 -0.10 -1.14 -4.90
CA SER A 151 1.08 -1.17 -4.05
C SER A 151 1.50 0.25 -3.71
N ILE A 152 1.90 0.51 -2.46
CA ILE A 152 2.24 1.83 -1.96
C ILE A 152 3.75 2.06 -1.92
N PHE A 153 4.17 3.25 -2.30
CA PHE A 153 5.54 3.76 -2.24
C PHE A 153 5.59 5.00 -1.37
N TRP A 154 6.54 5.05 -0.43
CA TRP A 154 6.68 6.23 0.42
C TRP A 154 8.12 6.49 0.82
N GLN A 155 8.40 7.72 1.22
CA GLN A 155 9.62 8.10 1.90
C GLN A 155 9.31 8.34 3.38
N LYS A 156 10.16 7.84 4.27
CA LYS A 156 9.93 7.80 5.72
C LYS A 156 9.50 9.14 6.31
N ASP A 157 10.17 10.23 5.91
CA ASP A 157 9.90 11.56 6.47
C ASP A 157 8.69 12.26 5.83
N SER A 158 8.13 11.67 4.76
CA SER A 158 6.94 12.20 4.07
C SER A 158 5.62 11.73 4.69
N VAL A 159 5.68 10.73 5.57
CA VAL A 159 4.51 10.18 6.25
C VAL A 159 4.69 10.27 7.76
N THR A 160 3.57 10.31 8.47
CA THR A 160 3.54 10.29 9.93
C THR A 160 2.67 9.16 10.42
N LYS A 161 2.98 8.66 11.61
CA LYS A 161 2.13 7.78 12.38
C LYS A 161 1.99 8.33 13.80
N ALA A 162 0.82 8.21 14.35
CA ALA A 162 0.53 8.47 15.75
C ALA A 162 -0.06 7.21 16.36
N LEU A 163 0.48 6.77 17.48
CA LEU A 163 -0.07 5.71 18.29
C LEU A 163 -0.57 6.36 19.58
N GLY A 164 -1.85 6.14 19.88
CA GLY A 164 -2.43 6.54 21.14
C GLY A 164 -2.33 5.41 22.18
N ASP A 165 -3.07 5.54 23.27
CA ASP A 165 -3.08 4.56 24.33
C ASP A 165 -3.61 3.20 23.84
N THR A 166 -2.90 2.15 24.21
CA THR A 166 -3.37 0.77 24.06
C THR A 166 -4.04 0.35 25.37
N LYS A 167 -5.26 -0.13 25.30
CA LYS A 167 -6.00 -0.63 26.47
C LYS A 167 -6.37 -2.08 26.26
N LEU A 168 -6.15 -2.89 27.27
CA LEU A 168 -6.62 -4.25 27.35
C LEU A 168 -7.74 -4.32 28.39
N PHE A 169 -8.86 -4.89 28.00
CA PHE A 169 -10.01 -5.14 28.89
C PHE A 169 -10.13 -6.65 29.08
N GLN A 170 -10.40 -7.04 30.33
CA GLN A 170 -10.63 -8.42 30.70
C GLN A 170 -11.92 -8.48 31.50
N ASP A 171 -12.78 -9.41 31.16
CA ASP A 171 -13.99 -9.74 31.87
C ASP A 171 -13.94 -11.25 32.13
N MET A 172 -13.67 -11.60 33.42
CA MET A 172 -13.43 -12.97 33.83
C MET A 172 -14.75 -13.59 34.26
N ASP A 173 -14.90 -14.90 34.03
CA ASP A 173 -16.06 -15.69 34.44
C ASP A 173 -17.42 -15.11 34.00
N ASN A 174 -17.48 -14.56 32.75
CA ASN A 174 -18.71 -13.96 32.27
C ASN A 174 -19.79 -15.02 32.00
N PRO A 175 -20.93 -14.98 32.73
CA PRO A 175 -21.96 -16.01 32.66
C PRO A 175 -22.71 -16.05 31.31
N LEU A 176 -22.67 -14.97 30.52
CA LEU A 176 -23.31 -14.91 29.20
C LEU A 176 -22.54 -15.67 28.15
N TYR A 177 -21.21 -15.77 28.28
CA TYR A 177 -20.32 -16.41 27.28
C TYR A 177 -19.65 -17.67 27.82
N TYR A 178 -19.92 -18.06 29.05
CA TYR A 178 -19.32 -19.23 29.74
C TYR A 178 -17.80 -19.27 29.67
N GLY A 179 -17.16 -18.09 29.87
CA GLY A 179 -15.72 -17.98 29.81
C GLY A 179 -15.21 -16.56 29.96
N ASP A 180 -13.92 -16.39 29.77
CA ASP A 180 -13.22 -15.12 29.88
C ASP A 180 -13.25 -14.36 28.56
N ILE A 181 -13.56 -13.07 28.61
CA ILE A 181 -13.54 -12.19 27.47
C ILE A 181 -12.32 -11.28 27.57
N HIS A 182 -11.48 -11.32 26.52
CA HIS A 182 -10.36 -10.40 26.37
C HIS A 182 -10.60 -9.50 25.18
N SER A 183 -10.58 -8.18 25.37
CA SER A 183 -10.70 -7.21 24.30
C SER A 183 -9.57 -6.18 24.34
N GLY A 184 -9.04 -5.82 23.17
CA GLY A 184 -7.98 -4.84 23.02
C GLY A 184 -8.46 -3.61 22.24
N LEU A 185 -8.11 -2.42 22.72
CA LEU A 185 -8.32 -1.16 22.02
C LEU A 185 -6.96 -0.55 21.69
N VAL A 186 -6.71 -0.38 20.40
CA VAL A 186 -5.54 0.36 19.89
C VAL A 186 -6.04 1.58 19.13
N LYS A 187 -5.59 2.76 19.52
CA LYS A 187 -5.86 3.99 18.78
C LYS A 187 -4.64 4.33 17.93
N MET A 188 -4.82 4.49 16.66
CA MET A 188 -3.75 4.87 15.76
C MET A 188 -4.26 5.77 14.64
N GLY A 189 -3.36 6.52 14.06
CA GLY A 189 -3.63 7.34 12.88
C GLY A 189 -2.35 7.66 12.15
N GLY A 190 -2.49 8.08 10.92
CA GLY A 190 -1.38 8.50 10.07
C GLY A 190 -1.85 9.51 9.04
N ARG A 191 -0.92 10.20 8.42
CA ARG A 191 -1.19 11.04 7.25
C ARG A 191 0.08 11.30 6.46
N CYS A 192 -0.08 11.67 5.20
CA CYS A 192 0.99 12.31 4.46
C CYS A 192 1.24 13.70 5.05
N ARG A 193 2.51 14.05 5.31
CA ARG A 193 2.90 15.34 5.90
C ARG A 193 2.72 16.50 4.93
N ARG A 194 2.82 16.25 3.64
CA ARG A 194 2.76 17.26 2.59
C ARG A 194 1.39 17.24 1.92
N GLU A 195 0.78 18.41 1.79
CA GLU A 195 -0.51 18.55 1.09
C GLU A 195 -0.41 18.27 -0.41
N ASP A 196 0.79 18.44 -1.01
CA ASP A 196 1.04 18.15 -2.42
C ASP A 196 1.31 16.65 -2.69
N TRP A 197 1.23 15.81 -1.66
CA TRP A 197 1.45 14.36 -1.71
C TRP A 197 2.84 13.93 -2.22
N LYS A 198 3.82 14.84 -2.25
CA LYS A 198 5.18 14.48 -2.61
C LYS A 198 5.79 13.54 -1.58
N GLY A 199 6.39 12.47 -2.07
CA GLY A 199 6.97 11.42 -1.23
C GLY A 199 6.01 10.27 -0.89
N VAL A 200 4.79 10.28 -1.46
CA VAL A 200 3.86 9.14 -1.48
C VAL A 200 3.41 8.90 -2.92
N GLY A 201 3.28 7.65 -3.32
CA GLY A 201 2.80 7.26 -4.64
C GLY A 201 2.27 5.85 -4.65
N LEU A 202 1.51 5.50 -5.68
CA LEU A 202 0.94 4.18 -5.86
C LEU A 202 1.28 3.62 -7.24
N ILE A 203 1.53 2.32 -7.29
CA ILE A 203 1.40 1.54 -8.52
C ILE A 203 0.07 0.80 -8.42
N VAL A 204 -0.78 1.00 -9.41
CA VAL A 204 -2.15 0.46 -9.45
C VAL A 204 -2.29 -0.41 -10.68
N GLN A 205 -2.85 -1.60 -10.52
CA GLN A 205 -3.19 -2.46 -11.65
C GLN A 205 -4.06 -1.72 -12.66
N ALA A 206 -3.75 -1.89 -13.95
CA ALA A 206 -4.57 -1.36 -15.03
C ALA A 206 -5.43 -2.46 -15.62
N PRO A 207 -6.73 -2.23 -15.85
CA PRO A 207 -7.54 -3.18 -16.58
C PRO A 207 -6.99 -3.31 -18.02
N THR A 208 -7.10 -4.50 -18.59
CA THR A 208 -6.91 -4.69 -20.03
C THR A 208 -8.19 -4.25 -20.72
N ALA A 209 -8.06 -3.35 -21.68
CA ALA A 209 -9.19 -2.94 -22.51
C ALA A 209 -9.73 -4.11 -23.34
#